data_556eb19bd404be83b2515440d85ca7e2
#
_entry.id   556eb19bd404be83b2515440d85ca7e2
#
_cell.length_a   1.000
_cell.length_b   1.000
_cell.length_c   1.000
_cell.angle_alpha   90.00
_cell.angle_beta   90.00
_cell.angle_gamma   90.00
#
_symmetry.space_group_name_H-M   'P 1'
#
loop_
_entity.id
_entity.type
_entity.pdbx_description
1 polymer ?
#
loop_
_entity_poly.entity_id
_entity_poly.type
_entity_poly.pdbx_seq_one_letter_code
_entity_poly.pdbx_strand_id
1 'polypeptide(L)'
;MSGLNSIGLGLVGDIGGTNARFALVDFDGADPQLIEPTSYKGEDYDQAEDAVEAYLAKMGLKHPDQAVVAVAGPIEHGAVHFTNSDWKLSEDGLRRAGGFRTAKLINDFTAQALAAPRLTPKDLRQIGPLQTSGEGDLAILGPGTGFGAAGMVRRHGVETPLTTEGGHIAFAPFDETEIEILRALTKEHGRCSIERILSGPGIEDLHLILAKIEGREAEALTAKQITEHAVAGDACCKVTIDRFCAILGSAAGDLALALGARGGVFIAGGIAPRIIDLLEHGQFRERFESKGRLSGYTKDIPTHVVMNPHTALIGAAVAMTPDGRAAIS
;
A
#
# COMPACT_ATOMS: atom_id res chain seq x y z
N MET A 1 -32.18 -14.77 3.80
CA MET A 1 -30.93 -14.53 4.52
C MET A 1 -31.29 -14.41 5.99
N SER A 2 -30.87 -15.38 6.81
CA SER A 2 -31.09 -15.36 8.26
C SER A 2 -30.34 -14.15 8.81
N GLY A 3 -31.03 -13.29 9.58
CA GLY A 3 -30.48 -12.05 10.09
C GLY A 3 -29.18 -12.29 10.85
N LEU A 4 -28.11 -11.64 10.38
CA LEU A 4 -26.86 -11.55 11.11
C LEU A 4 -27.15 -10.82 12.43
N ASN A 5 -26.90 -11.47 13.56
CA ASN A 5 -26.97 -10.79 14.85
C ASN A 5 -25.87 -9.72 14.89
N SER A 6 -26.22 -8.48 15.17
CA SER A 6 -25.27 -7.35 15.21
C SER A 6 -24.27 -7.41 16.39
N ILE A 7 -24.45 -8.34 17.33
CA ILE A 7 -23.55 -8.53 18.47
C ILE A 7 -22.35 -9.34 17.98
N GLY A 8 -21.15 -8.78 18.11
CA GLY A 8 -19.89 -9.42 17.69
C GLY A 8 -19.42 -9.05 16.27
N LEU A 9 -20.19 -8.25 15.50
CA LEU A 9 -19.76 -7.78 14.20
C LEU A 9 -19.11 -6.39 14.28
N GLY A 10 -18.02 -6.19 13.51
CA GLY A 10 -17.40 -4.91 13.30
C GLY A 10 -17.38 -4.51 11.82
N LEU A 11 -17.22 -3.22 11.56
CA LEU A 11 -16.98 -2.67 10.23
C LEU A 11 -15.49 -2.41 10.04
N VAL A 12 -14.91 -2.94 8.98
CA VAL A 12 -13.59 -2.53 8.49
C VAL A 12 -13.72 -1.75 7.20
N GLY A 13 -12.85 -0.74 7.07
CA GLY A 13 -12.79 0.09 5.86
C GLY A 13 -11.36 0.30 5.37
N ASP A 14 -11.24 0.56 4.07
CA ASP A 14 -10.05 1.03 3.38
C ASP A 14 -10.47 2.16 2.45
N ILE A 15 -10.12 3.40 2.80
CA ILE A 15 -10.53 4.60 2.09
C ILE A 15 -9.30 5.33 1.54
N GLY A 16 -9.19 5.34 0.22
CA GLY A 16 -8.23 6.13 -0.53
C GLY A 16 -8.89 7.32 -1.22
N GLY A 17 -8.10 8.06 -2.00
CA GLY A 17 -8.60 9.26 -2.68
C GLY A 17 -9.66 9.05 -3.77
N THR A 18 -9.85 7.81 -4.26
CA THR A 18 -10.77 7.51 -5.36
C THR A 18 -11.80 6.43 -5.05
N ASN A 19 -11.50 5.55 -4.10
CA ASN A 19 -12.34 4.40 -3.76
C ASN A 19 -12.40 4.22 -2.25
N ALA A 20 -13.55 3.76 -1.79
CA ALA A 20 -13.76 3.25 -0.44
C ALA A 20 -14.13 1.77 -0.51
N ARG A 21 -13.54 0.95 0.33
CA ARG A 21 -13.85 -0.48 0.46
C ARG A 21 -14.27 -0.75 1.88
N PHE A 22 -15.31 -1.56 2.04
CA PHE A 22 -15.81 -1.95 3.36
C PHE A 22 -16.04 -3.45 3.40
N ALA A 23 -15.89 -4.03 4.58
CA ALA A 23 -16.33 -5.38 4.90
C ALA A 23 -16.82 -5.44 6.35
N LEU A 24 -17.66 -6.42 6.64
CA LEU A 24 -17.93 -6.79 8.04
C LEU A 24 -16.88 -7.80 8.48
N VAL A 25 -16.66 -7.84 9.78
CA VAL A 25 -15.78 -8.80 10.44
C VAL A 25 -16.48 -9.42 11.62
N ASP A 26 -16.40 -10.76 11.72
CA ASP A 26 -16.81 -11.52 12.89
C ASP A 26 -15.60 -11.66 13.83
N PHE A 27 -15.78 -11.32 15.11
CA PHE A 27 -14.75 -11.37 16.15
C PHE A 27 -14.75 -12.65 16.98
N ASP A 28 -15.74 -13.52 16.80
CA ASP A 28 -15.86 -14.73 17.59
C ASP A 28 -14.82 -15.81 17.21
N GLY A 29 -14.02 -15.56 16.14
CA GLY A 29 -12.94 -16.42 15.66
C GLY A 29 -11.54 -15.94 16.04
N ALA A 30 -10.57 -16.86 16.08
CA ALA A 30 -9.15 -16.53 16.30
C ALA A 30 -8.55 -15.69 15.15
N ASP A 31 -9.05 -15.91 13.92
CA ASP A 31 -8.69 -15.14 12.73
C ASP A 31 -9.91 -14.41 12.19
N PRO A 32 -9.90 -13.07 12.14
CA PRO A 32 -11.02 -12.29 11.64
C PRO A 32 -11.26 -12.57 10.15
N GLN A 33 -12.48 -13.02 9.82
CA GLN A 33 -12.88 -13.28 8.44
C GLN A 33 -13.66 -12.11 7.88
N LEU A 34 -13.28 -11.67 6.67
CA LEU A 34 -14.00 -10.61 5.96
C LEU A 34 -15.32 -11.16 5.38
N ILE A 35 -16.41 -10.47 5.67
CA ILE A 35 -17.75 -10.78 5.18
C ILE A 35 -18.18 -9.71 4.18
N GLU A 36 -18.58 -10.13 2.99
CA GLU A 36 -19.11 -9.27 1.92
C GLU A 36 -18.23 -8.03 1.60
N PRO A 37 -16.93 -8.18 1.27
CA PRO A 37 -16.13 -7.05 0.84
C PRO A 37 -16.77 -6.35 -0.36
N THR A 38 -16.97 -5.03 -0.25
CA THR A 38 -17.63 -4.24 -1.29
C THR A 38 -16.85 -2.96 -1.54
N SER A 39 -16.68 -2.59 -2.81
CA SER A 39 -16.02 -1.34 -3.21
C SER A 39 -17.04 -0.31 -3.68
N TYR A 40 -16.81 0.94 -3.32
CA TYR A 40 -17.56 2.11 -3.72
C TYR A 40 -16.63 3.12 -4.37
N LYS A 41 -17.12 3.83 -5.39
CA LYS A 41 -16.36 4.93 -5.98
C LYS A 41 -16.60 6.19 -5.16
N GLY A 42 -15.52 6.96 -4.89
CA GLY A 42 -15.62 8.20 -4.14
C GLY A 42 -16.50 9.24 -4.82
N GLU A 43 -16.51 9.26 -6.16
CA GLU A 43 -17.33 10.19 -6.96
C GLU A 43 -18.85 9.99 -6.83
N ASP A 44 -19.29 8.84 -6.31
CA ASP A 44 -20.71 8.52 -6.14
C ASP A 44 -21.29 9.06 -4.80
N TYR A 45 -20.46 9.64 -3.93
CA TYR A 45 -20.84 10.07 -2.59
C TYR A 45 -20.23 11.44 -2.23
N ASP A 46 -21.01 12.28 -1.56
CA ASP A 46 -20.57 13.60 -1.12
C ASP A 46 -19.57 13.52 0.03
N GLN A 47 -19.74 12.54 0.94
CA GLN A 47 -18.89 12.33 2.11
C GLN A 47 -18.53 10.84 2.27
N ALA A 48 -17.43 10.57 2.94
CA ALA A 48 -17.03 9.19 3.25
C ALA A 48 -18.05 8.46 4.14
N GLU A 49 -18.69 9.19 5.05
CA GLU A 49 -19.75 8.69 5.94
C GLU A 49 -20.96 8.17 5.16
N ASP A 50 -21.32 8.80 4.03
CA ASP A 50 -22.46 8.38 3.20
C ASP A 50 -22.20 6.99 2.58
N ALA A 51 -20.96 6.73 2.20
CA ALA A 51 -20.55 5.41 1.69
C ALA A 51 -20.61 4.32 2.79
N VAL A 52 -20.29 4.67 4.04
CA VAL A 52 -20.44 3.78 5.20
C VAL A 52 -21.92 3.46 5.44
N GLU A 53 -22.79 4.48 5.45
CA GLU A 53 -24.23 4.29 5.60
C GLU A 53 -24.82 3.42 4.49
N ALA A 54 -24.43 3.66 3.25
CA ALA A 54 -24.85 2.86 2.09
C ALA A 54 -24.44 1.38 2.22
N TYR A 55 -23.21 1.11 2.69
CA TYR A 55 -22.75 -0.24 2.94
C TYR A 55 -23.55 -0.93 4.04
N LEU A 56 -23.75 -0.28 5.18
CA LEU A 56 -24.54 -0.82 6.31
C LEU A 56 -25.99 -1.07 5.92
N ALA A 57 -26.60 -0.15 5.16
CA ALA A 57 -27.97 -0.32 4.64
C ALA A 57 -28.06 -1.54 3.70
N LYS A 58 -27.07 -1.73 2.80
CA LYS A 58 -26.97 -2.91 1.91
C LYS A 58 -26.91 -4.20 2.72
N MET A 59 -26.17 -4.20 3.82
CA MET A 59 -26.04 -5.37 4.69
C MET A 59 -27.24 -5.61 5.59
N GLY A 60 -28.19 -4.69 5.63
CA GLY A 60 -29.36 -4.77 6.52
C GLY A 60 -29.02 -4.69 8.00
N LEU A 61 -27.85 -4.11 8.32
CA LEU A 61 -27.34 -3.97 9.69
C LEU A 61 -27.60 -2.58 10.23
N LYS A 62 -28.03 -2.55 11.50
CA LYS A 62 -28.11 -1.34 12.29
C LYS A 62 -27.17 -1.52 13.50
N HIS A 63 -26.19 -0.60 13.62
CA HIS A 63 -25.32 -0.51 14.79
C HIS A 63 -24.36 -1.70 15.01
N PRO A 64 -23.39 -1.96 14.12
CA PRO A 64 -22.27 -2.81 14.49
C PRO A 64 -21.51 -2.20 15.69
N ASP A 65 -20.84 -3.04 16.46
CA ASP A 65 -20.27 -2.61 17.75
C ASP A 65 -19.11 -1.63 17.58
N GLN A 66 -18.26 -1.85 16.57
CA GLN A 66 -17.08 -1.05 16.34
C GLN A 66 -16.70 -0.92 14.86
N ALA A 67 -15.92 0.13 14.56
CA ALA A 67 -15.36 0.34 13.24
C ALA A 67 -13.84 0.62 13.32
N VAL A 68 -13.08 0.05 12.38
CA VAL A 68 -11.70 0.48 12.10
C VAL A 68 -11.56 0.74 10.61
N VAL A 69 -11.12 1.94 10.27
CA VAL A 69 -10.98 2.36 8.87
C VAL A 69 -9.55 2.76 8.59
N ALA A 70 -8.92 2.06 7.65
CA ALA A 70 -7.64 2.43 7.09
C ALA A 70 -7.82 3.60 6.11
N VAL A 71 -6.98 4.62 6.23
CA VAL A 71 -7.08 5.85 5.43
C VAL A 71 -5.73 6.24 4.83
N ALA A 72 -5.76 6.68 3.58
CA ALA A 72 -4.59 7.23 2.90
C ALA A 72 -4.41 8.70 3.29
N GLY A 73 -3.45 8.98 4.15
CA GLY A 73 -3.10 10.33 4.59
C GLY A 73 -2.82 10.44 6.09
N PRO A 74 -2.31 11.60 6.53
CA PRO A 74 -2.01 11.83 7.94
C PRO A 74 -3.30 11.94 8.76
N ILE A 75 -3.31 11.27 9.90
CA ILE A 75 -4.41 11.34 10.87
C ILE A 75 -4.03 12.33 11.96
N GLU A 76 -4.79 13.40 12.09
CA GLU A 76 -4.58 14.41 13.11
C GLU A 76 -5.81 14.51 14.02
N HIS A 77 -5.63 14.33 15.31
CA HIS A 77 -6.72 14.37 16.30
C HIS A 77 -7.93 13.50 15.98
N GLY A 78 -7.68 12.29 15.42
CA GLY A 78 -8.74 11.35 15.03
C GLY A 78 -9.53 11.75 13.77
N ALA A 79 -8.95 12.59 12.92
CA ALA A 79 -9.52 13.01 11.65
C ALA A 79 -8.49 12.97 10.52
N VAL A 80 -8.95 12.79 9.29
CA VAL A 80 -8.18 12.84 8.06
C VAL A 80 -8.83 13.77 7.04
N HIS A 81 -7.98 14.51 6.31
CA HIS A 81 -8.35 15.25 5.12
C HIS A 81 -7.66 14.58 3.94
N PHE A 82 -8.44 14.07 2.99
CA PHE A 82 -7.84 13.41 1.83
C PHE A 82 -7.26 14.42 0.85
N THR A 83 -6.02 14.25 0.45
CA THR A 83 -5.32 15.19 -0.46
C THR A 83 -5.87 15.19 -1.88
N ASN A 84 -6.51 14.12 -2.30
CA ASN A 84 -6.99 13.90 -3.67
C ASN A 84 -8.53 13.85 -3.77
N SER A 85 -9.24 14.27 -2.73
CA SER A 85 -10.69 14.44 -2.73
C SER A 85 -11.08 15.47 -1.67
N ASP A 86 -12.28 16.06 -1.79
CA ASP A 86 -12.84 16.97 -0.78
C ASP A 86 -13.36 16.24 0.47
N TRP A 87 -13.23 14.92 0.51
CA TRP A 87 -13.68 14.11 1.63
C TRP A 87 -12.89 14.42 2.91
N LYS A 88 -13.65 14.41 3.98
CA LYS A 88 -13.14 14.45 5.35
C LYS A 88 -13.73 13.27 6.08
N LEU A 89 -12.97 12.68 6.96
CA LEU A 89 -13.44 11.58 7.79
C LEU A 89 -12.91 11.77 9.20
N SER A 90 -13.76 11.51 10.18
CA SER A 90 -13.36 11.54 11.59
C SER A 90 -13.91 10.34 12.35
N GLU A 91 -13.24 9.94 13.42
CA GLU A 91 -13.69 8.89 14.31
C GLU A 91 -15.09 9.22 14.89
N ASP A 92 -15.34 10.49 15.20
CA ASP A 92 -16.66 10.96 15.66
C ASP A 92 -17.73 10.94 14.56
N GLY A 93 -17.36 11.29 13.32
CA GLY A 93 -18.23 11.19 12.15
C GLY A 93 -18.65 9.75 11.89
N LEU A 94 -17.68 8.84 11.89
CA LEU A 94 -17.94 7.39 11.75
C LEU A 94 -18.86 6.86 12.84
N ARG A 95 -18.63 7.24 14.12
CA ARG A 95 -19.51 6.80 15.21
C ARG A 95 -20.96 7.23 15.01
N ARG A 96 -21.18 8.44 14.52
CA ARG A 96 -22.55 8.96 14.26
C ARG A 96 -23.19 8.26 13.07
N ALA A 97 -22.46 8.14 11.94
CA ALA A 97 -22.97 7.56 10.70
C ALA A 97 -23.36 6.09 10.87
N GLY A 98 -22.50 5.28 11.46
CA GLY A 98 -22.76 3.84 11.63
C GLY A 98 -23.38 3.45 12.97
N GLY A 99 -23.54 4.39 13.92
CA GLY A 99 -24.00 4.08 15.27
C GLY A 99 -23.01 3.23 16.07
N PHE A 100 -21.73 3.27 15.74
CA PHE A 100 -20.69 2.48 16.40
C PHE A 100 -20.44 2.96 17.83
N ARG A 101 -20.24 2.02 18.75
CA ARG A 101 -19.77 2.32 20.11
C ARG A 101 -18.35 2.90 20.09
N THR A 102 -17.49 2.34 19.25
CA THR A 102 -16.12 2.82 19.03
C THR A 102 -15.79 2.86 17.54
N ALA A 103 -15.08 3.90 17.12
CA ALA A 103 -14.51 4.00 15.78
C ALA A 103 -13.06 4.45 15.89
N LYS A 104 -12.19 3.90 15.02
CA LYS A 104 -10.77 4.21 14.97
C LYS A 104 -10.33 4.40 13.52
N LEU A 105 -9.51 5.42 13.28
CA LEU A 105 -8.78 5.59 12.03
C LEU A 105 -7.36 5.08 12.20
N ILE A 106 -6.85 4.37 11.21
CA ILE A 106 -5.43 3.96 11.12
C ILE A 106 -4.89 4.33 9.73
N ASN A 107 -3.59 4.56 9.66
CA ASN A 107 -2.97 4.76 8.34
C ASN A 107 -3.06 3.49 7.49
N ASP A 108 -3.22 3.63 6.16
CA ASP A 108 -3.38 2.53 5.22
C ASP A 108 -2.18 1.57 5.21
N PHE A 109 -0.95 2.09 5.28
CA PHE A 109 0.25 1.24 5.38
C PHE A 109 0.46 0.64 6.76
N THR A 110 -0.05 1.25 7.83
CA THR A 110 -0.17 0.59 9.14
C THR A 110 -1.08 -0.63 9.05
N ALA A 111 -2.22 -0.51 8.35
CA ALA A 111 -3.08 -1.65 8.10
C ALA A 111 -2.38 -2.73 7.24
N GLN A 112 -1.67 -2.35 6.18
CA GLN A 112 -0.88 -3.30 5.39
C GLN A 112 0.17 -4.03 6.26
N ALA A 113 0.83 -3.32 7.18
CA ALA A 113 1.81 -3.90 8.09
C ALA A 113 1.17 -4.93 9.04
N LEU A 114 0.00 -4.62 9.61
CA LEU A 114 -0.76 -5.54 10.47
C LEU A 114 -1.22 -6.80 9.72
N ALA A 115 -1.53 -6.67 8.43
CA ALA A 115 -1.94 -7.78 7.60
C ALA A 115 -0.77 -8.70 7.19
N ALA A 116 0.42 -8.14 6.94
CA ALA A 116 1.54 -8.86 6.33
C ALA A 116 1.87 -10.22 7.00
N PRO A 117 1.90 -10.36 8.35
CA PRO A 117 2.14 -11.65 9.00
C PRO A 117 1.01 -12.68 8.83
N ARG A 118 -0.17 -12.27 8.38
CA ARG A 118 -1.38 -13.12 8.20
C ARG A 118 -1.58 -13.54 6.74
N LEU A 119 -0.78 -12.99 5.82
CA LEU A 119 -0.90 -13.34 4.41
C LEU A 119 -0.38 -14.77 4.17
N THR A 120 -1.12 -15.49 3.36
CA THR A 120 -0.82 -16.86 2.96
C THR A 120 -0.11 -16.90 1.60
N PRO A 121 0.51 -18.01 1.21
CA PRO A 121 1.10 -18.14 -0.13
C PRO A 121 0.14 -17.85 -1.29
N LYS A 122 -1.19 -17.93 -1.07
CA LYS A 122 -2.20 -17.59 -2.09
C LYS A 122 -2.33 -16.07 -2.29
N ASP A 123 -1.98 -15.30 -1.27
CA ASP A 123 -2.05 -13.84 -1.27
C ASP A 123 -0.78 -13.19 -1.80
N LEU A 124 0.26 -13.98 -2.04
CA LEU A 124 1.61 -13.50 -2.29
C LEU A 124 2.19 -14.08 -3.58
N ARG A 125 2.93 -13.24 -4.31
CA ARG A 125 3.84 -13.67 -5.37
C ARG A 125 5.27 -13.33 -4.97
N GLN A 126 6.10 -14.35 -4.78
CA GLN A 126 7.51 -14.15 -4.44
C GLN A 126 8.31 -13.74 -5.67
N ILE A 127 9.18 -12.73 -5.51
CA ILE A 127 10.13 -12.29 -6.53
C ILE A 127 11.55 -12.66 -6.09
N GLY A 128 12.33 -13.19 -7.03
CA GLY A 128 13.68 -13.66 -6.76
C GLY A 128 13.73 -15.10 -6.24
N PRO A 129 14.88 -15.55 -5.69
CA PRO A 129 15.07 -16.93 -5.28
C PRO A 129 14.09 -17.31 -4.16
N LEU A 130 13.68 -18.59 -4.19
CA LEU A 130 12.82 -19.15 -3.14
C LEU A 130 13.57 -19.11 -1.79
N GLN A 131 13.07 -18.26 -0.92
CA GLN A 131 13.54 -18.17 0.46
C GLN A 131 12.34 -18.24 1.37
N THR A 132 12.47 -18.94 2.47
CA THR A 132 11.47 -18.90 3.52
C THR A 132 11.54 -17.56 4.21
N SER A 133 10.39 -16.93 4.47
CA SER A 133 10.34 -15.73 5.31
C SER A 133 11.05 -16.02 6.64
N GLY A 134 12.10 -15.25 6.92
CA GLY A 134 12.87 -15.39 8.14
C GLY A 134 12.08 -14.92 9.37
N GLU A 135 12.53 -15.34 10.55
CA GLU A 135 12.20 -14.62 11.77
C GLU A 135 12.85 -13.22 11.70
N GLY A 136 12.11 -12.17 11.92
CA GLY A 136 12.62 -10.80 11.92
C GLY A 136 11.58 -9.78 11.55
N ASP A 137 12.01 -8.54 11.56
CA ASP A 137 11.15 -7.40 11.21
C ASP A 137 10.81 -7.44 9.72
N LEU A 138 9.68 -6.83 9.36
CA LEU A 138 9.20 -6.75 7.99
C LEU A 138 9.24 -5.30 7.51
N ALA A 139 9.43 -5.11 6.21
CA ALA A 139 9.17 -3.85 5.53
C ALA A 139 7.97 -4.03 4.59
N ILE A 140 7.08 -3.07 4.61
CA ILE A 140 5.92 -3.01 3.75
C ILE A 140 5.99 -1.69 2.99
N LEU A 141 5.91 -1.75 1.68
CA LEU A 141 5.96 -0.56 0.83
C LEU A 141 5.06 -0.78 -0.39
N GLY A 142 4.66 0.30 -1.04
CA GLY A 142 3.82 0.08 -2.22
C GLY A 142 3.49 1.32 -3.01
N PRO A 143 3.74 1.24 -4.33
CA PRO A 143 3.32 2.25 -5.27
C PRO A 143 1.82 2.17 -5.57
N GLY A 144 1.18 3.32 -5.54
CA GLY A 144 -0.22 3.55 -5.85
C GLY A 144 -0.43 4.93 -6.45
N THR A 145 -1.44 5.68 -5.99
CA THR A 145 -1.58 7.11 -6.28
C THR A 145 -0.38 7.90 -5.73
N GLY A 146 0.10 7.52 -4.53
CA GLY A 146 1.35 7.91 -3.93
C GLY A 146 2.27 6.70 -3.68
N PHE A 147 3.17 6.81 -2.70
CA PHE A 147 4.05 5.74 -2.26
C PHE A 147 4.02 5.62 -0.73
N GLY A 148 3.40 4.59 -0.23
CA GLY A 148 3.38 4.31 1.20
C GLY A 148 4.51 3.38 1.63
N ALA A 149 4.92 3.51 2.90
CA ALA A 149 5.87 2.61 3.53
C ALA A 149 5.58 2.47 5.03
N ALA A 150 5.76 1.27 5.55
CA ALA A 150 5.65 0.95 6.96
C ALA A 150 6.63 -0.17 7.34
N GLY A 151 6.84 -0.37 8.62
CA GLY A 151 7.54 -1.52 9.16
C GLY A 151 6.62 -2.36 10.04
N MET A 152 7.05 -3.60 10.31
CA MET A 152 6.49 -4.43 11.37
C MET A 152 7.62 -4.92 12.25
N VAL A 153 7.67 -4.46 13.47
CA VAL A 153 8.64 -4.92 14.48
C VAL A 153 8.09 -6.18 15.13
N ARG A 154 8.88 -7.25 15.15
CA ARG A 154 8.49 -8.56 15.68
C ARG A 154 9.48 -8.98 16.77
N ARG A 155 9.05 -8.93 18.02
CA ARG A 155 9.91 -9.26 19.18
C ARG A 155 9.12 -10.07 20.19
N HIS A 156 9.67 -11.24 20.56
CA HIS A 156 9.12 -12.10 21.61
C HIS A 156 7.63 -12.46 21.42
N GLY A 157 7.22 -12.66 20.15
CA GLY A 157 5.82 -12.95 19.81
C GLY A 157 4.90 -11.73 19.78
N VAL A 158 5.41 -10.54 20.05
CA VAL A 158 4.66 -9.28 19.92
C VAL A 158 4.95 -8.66 18.56
N GLU A 159 3.90 -8.21 17.88
CA GLU A 159 3.93 -7.54 16.58
C GLU A 159 3.48 -6.10 16.74
N THR A 160 4.34 -5.15 16.39
CA THR A 160 4.06 -3.72 16.49
C THR A 160 4.33 -3.05 15.16
N PRO A 161 3.30 -2.45 14.52
CA PRO A 161 3.51 -1.71 13.28
C PRO A 161 4.31 -0.44 13.54
N LEU A 162 5.24 -0.14 12.65
CA LEU A 162 5.97 1.11 12.61
C LEU A 162 5.39 1.98 11.49
N THR A 163 4.59 2.96 11.86
CA THR A 163 4.04 3.95 10.93
C THR A 163 5.15 4.89 10.47
N THR A 164 5.29 5.08 9.17
CA THR A 164 6.33 5.95 8.59
C THR A 164 5.79 6.73 7.39
N GLU A 165 6.50 7.80 7.04
CA GLU A 165 6.35 8.55 5.80
C GLU A 165 7.54 8.26 4.86
N GLY A 166 7.88 6.98 4.73
CA GLY A 166 9.05 6.52 3.97
C GLY A 166 9.00 6.84 2.47
N GLY A 167 7.81 7.09 1.91
CA GLY A 167 7.67 7.58 0.53
C GLY A 167 8.27 8.97 0.30
N HIS A 168 8.38 9.76 1.35
CA HIS A 168 8.91 11.12 1.29
C HIS A 168 10.42 11.23 1.54
N ILE A 169 11.14 10.12 1.72
CA ILE A 169 12.61 10.17 1.75
C ILE A 169 13.17 10.54 0.36
N ALA A 170 14.39 11.07 0.31
CA ALA A 170 14.99 11.51 -0.94
C ALA A 170 15.28 10.32 -1.87
N PHE A 171 15.05 10.51 -3.16
CA PHE A 171 15.48 9.56 -4.18
C PHE A 171 17.02 9.53 -4.29
N ALA A 172 17.59 8.33 -4.29
CA ALA A 172 19.02 8.09 -4.49
C ALA A 172 19.22 7.43 -5.87
N PRO A 173 19.76 8.16 -6.87
CA PRO A 173 19.98 7.64 -8.20
C PRO A 173 21.14 6.62 -8.21
N PHE A 174 21.03 5.59 -9.05
CA PHE A 174 22.00 4.51 -9.17
C PHE A 174 22.95 4.68 -10.38
N ASP A 175 22.47 5.23 -11.47
CA ASP A 175 23.19 5.40 -12.73
C ASP A 175 22.99 6.81 -13.33
N GLU A 176 23.71 7.11 -14.44
CA GLU A 176 23.62 8.42 -15.09
C GLU A 176 22.20 8.76 -15.57
N THR A 177 21.44 7.78 -16.06
CA THR A 177 20.03 8.00 -16.45
C THR A 177 19.20 8.43 -15.26
N GLU A 178 19.37 7.80 -14.10
CA GLU A 178 18.66 8.16 -12.87
C GLU A 178 19.12 9.52 -12.32
N ILE A 179 20.38 9.92 -12.55
CA ILE A 179 20.85 11.27 -12.23
C ILE A 179 20.15 12.32 -13.09
N GLU A 180 19.96 12.06 -14.39
CA GLU A 180 19.18 12.96 -15.24
C GLU A 180 17.69 13.02 -14.85
N ILE A 181 17.09 11.89 -14.47
CA ILE A 181 15.73 11.86 -13.93
C ILE A 181 15.64 12.72 -12.66
N LEU A 182 16.59 12.55 -11.72
CA LEU A 182 16.66 13.37 -10.51
C LEU A 182 16.75 14.86 -10.82
N ARG A 183 17.59 15.25 -11.80
CA ARG A 183 17.74 16.65 -12.22
C ARG A 183 16.45 17.21 -12.78
N ALA A 184 15.76 16.46 -13.64
CA ALA A 184 14.50 16.86 -14.23
C ALA A 184 13.41 17.11 -13.17
N LEU A 185 13.18 16.12 -12.30
CA LEU A 185 12.18 16.19 -11.24
C LEU A 185 12.51 17.24 -10.17
N THR A 186 13.79 17.42 -9.83
CA THR A 186 14.19 18.47 -8.88
C THR A 186 13.98 19.85 -9.46
N LYS A 187 14.20 20.03 -10.77
CA LYS A 187 13.93 21.32 -11.45
C LYS A 187 12.43 21.67 -11.42
N GLU A 188 11.58 20.68 -11.56
CA GLU A 188 10.12 20.86 -11.60
C GLU A 188 9.51 21.05 -10.22
N HIS A 189 9.92 20.22 -9.25
CA HIS A 189 9.28 20.12 -7.93
C HIS A 189 10.12 20.70 -6.77
N GLY A 190 11.33 21.20 -7.05
CA GLY A 190 12.27 21.70 -6.03
C GLY A 190 12.96 20.57 -5.23
N ARG A 191 12.31 19.40 -5.09
CA ARG A 191 12.82 18.23 -4.40
C ARG A 191 12.27 16.96 -5.04
N CYS A 192 13.07 15.90 -5.13
CA CYS A 192 12.66 14.60 -5.60
C CYS A 192 12.61 13.59 -4.43
N SER A 193 11.42 13.20 -4.02
CA SER A 193 11.21 12.06 -3.10
C SER A 193 11.07 10.75 -3.89
N ILE A 194 11.13 9.63 -3.19
CA ILE A 194 10.83 8.31 -3.78
C ILE A 194 9.44 8.30 -4.41
N GLU A 195 8.44 8.87 -3.76
CA GLU A 195 7.07 8.96 -4.26
C GLU A 195 6.95 9.70 -5.60
N ARG A 196 7.79 10.74 -5.84
CA ARG A 196 7.77 11.47 -7.11
C ARG A 196 8.08 10.59 -8.32
N ILE A 197 8.70 9.43 -8.09
CA ILE A 197 9.03 8.47 -9.14
C ILE A 197 8.16 7.22 -9.01
N LEU A 198 8.02 6.69 -7.80
CA LEU A 198 7.35 5.42 -7.53
C LEU A 198 5.86 5.59 -7.20
N SER A 199 5.15 6.28 -8.09
CA SER A 199 3.70 6.48 -7.99
C SER A 199 3.07 6.50 -9.38
N GLY A 200 1.74 6.59 -9.46
CA GLY A 200 1.05 6.77 -10.74
C GLY A 200 1.56 8.00 -11.50
N PRO A 201 1.47 9.21 -10.93
CA PRO A 201 2.06 10.41 -11.55
C PRO A 201 3.55 10.25 -11.87
N GLY A 202 4.31 9.57 -11.01
CA GLY A 202 5.73 9.31 -11.25
C GLY A 202 6.01 8.43 -12.48
N ILE A 203 5.14 7.48 -12.82
CA ILE A 203 5.22 6.70 -14.06
C ILE A 203 5.04 7.62 -15.28
N GLU A 204 4.09 8.55 -15.22
CA GLU A 204 3.81 9.52 -16.30
C GLU A 204 5.01 10.44 -16.54
N ASP A 205 5.55 11.03 -15.47
CA ASP A 205 6.75 11.86 -15.53
C ASP A 205 7.96 11.07 -16.04
N LEU A 206 8.16 9.86 -15.54
CA LEU A 206 9.28 8.99 -15.95
C LEU A 206 9.22 8.67 -17.44
N HIS A 207 8.02 8.41 -17.99
CA HIS A 207 7.81 8.15 -19.41
C HIS A 207 8.29 9.31 -20.29
N LEU A 208 7.89 10.52 -19.95
CA LEU A 208 8.26 11.74 -20.70
C LEU A 208 9.77 12.06 -20.54
N ILE A 209 10.31 11.92 -19.33
CA ILE A 209 11.72 12.19 -19.04
C ILE A 209 12.62 11.22 -19.79
N LEU A 210 12.32 9.91 -19.77
CA LEU A 210 13.12 8.90 -20.48
C LEU A 210 13.09 9.12 -21.99
N ALA A 211 11.93 9.42 -22.56
CA ALA A 211 11.84 9.76 -24.00
C ALA A 211 12.72 10.95 -24.35
N LYS A 212 12.72 12.00 -23.52
CA LYS A 212 13.56 13.18 -23.72
C LYS A 212 15.05 12.86 -23.61
N ILE A 213 15.47 12.06 -22.66
CA ILE A 213 16.87 11.60 -22.50
C ILE A 213 17.33 10.85 -23.76
N GLU A 214 16.46 10.04 -24.36
CA GLU A 214 16.73 9.27 -25.57
C GLU A 214 16.56 10.08 -26.86
N GLY A 215 16.21 11.36 -26.76
CA GLY A 215 15.99 12.22 -27.94
C GLY A 215 14.75 11.85 -28.77
N ARG A 216 13.76 11.21 -28.15
CA ARG A 216 12.49 10.80 -28.76
C ARG A 216 11.35 11.73 -28.33
N GLU A 217 10.35 11.85 -29.17
CA GLU A 217 9.04 12.36 -28.78
C GLU A 217 8.24 11.25 -28.10
N ALA A 218 7.50 11.56 -27.06
CA ALA A 218 6.56 10.67 -26.42
C ALA A 218 5.19 11.33 -26.28
N GLU A 219 4.15 10.55 -26.47
CA GLU A 219 2.79 10.95 -26.17
C GLU A 219 2.58 11.01 -24.65
N ALA A 220 1.83 11.99 -24.18
CA ALA A 220 1.42 12.06 -22.80
C ALA A 220 0.35 10.98 -22.54
N LEU A 221 0.75 9.91 -21.88
CA LEU A 221 -0.09 8.78 -21.53
C LEU A 221 -0.31 8.77 -20.01
N THR A 222 -1.47 8.28 -19.58
CA THR A 222 -1.73 8.03 -18.15
C THR A 222 -0.92 6.82 -17.66
N ALA A 223 -0.62 6.76 -16.37
CA ALA A 223 0.08 5.63 -15.76
C ALA A 223 -0.58 4.28 -16.09
N LYS A 224 -1.93 4.26 -16.16
CA LYS A 224 -2.68 3.08 -16.55
C LYS A 224 -2.36 2.66 -17.99
N GLN A 225 -2.40 3.60 -18.93
CA GLN A 225 -2.09 3.34 -20.35
C GLN A 225 -0.65 2.87 -20.53
N ILE A 226 0.32 3.57 -19.88
CA ILE A 226 1.74 3.18 -19.93
C ILE A 226 1.91 1.74 -19.42
N THR A 227 1.27 1.41 -18.31
CA THR A 227 1.33 0.06 -17.72
C THR A 227 0.72 -1.00 -18.65
N GLU A 228 -0.47 -0.75 -19.20
CA GLU A 228 -1.17 -1.66 -20.12
C GLU A 228 -0.39 -1.84 -21.42
N HIS A 229 0.15 -0.78 -21.99
CA HIS A 229 0.97 -0.85 -23.21
C HIS A 229 2.29 -1.58 -22.96
N ALA A 230 2.95 -1.36 -21.82
CA ALA A 230 4.18 -2.08 -21.45
C ALA A 230 3.95 -3.59 -21.35
N VAL A 231 2.86 -4.00 -20.69
CA VAL A 231 2.46 -5.42 -20.58
C VAL A 231 2.09 -5.99 -21.94
N ALA A 232 1.50 -5.20 -22.83
CA ALA A 232 1.20 -5.60 -24.22
C ALA A 232 2.44 -5.64 -25.13
N GLY A 233 3.63 -5.22 -24.64
CA GLY A 233 4.88 -5.32 -25.36
C GLY A 233 5.30 -4.05 -26.11
N ASP A 234 4.65 -2.90 -25.88
CA ASP A 234 5.13 -1.62 -26.41
C ASP A 234 6.52 -1.29 -25.86
N ALA A 235 7.48 -1.08 -26.74
CA ALA A 235 8.89 -0.94 -26.39
C ALA A 235 9.15 0.32 -25.53
N CYS A 236 8.48 1.44 -25.81
CA CYS A 236 8.70 2.69 -25.11
C CYS A 236 8.12 2.65 -23.71
N CYS A 237 6.88 2.16 -23.57
CA CYS A 237 6.23 1.97 -22.28
C CYS A 237 6.96 0.91 -21.44
N LYS A 238 7.50 -0.15 -22.09
CA LYS A 238 8.29 -1.17 -21.40
C LYS A 238 9.56 -0.60 -20.80
N VAL A 239 10.31 0.24 -21.51
CA VAL A 239 11.49 0.94 -20.96
C VAL A 239 11.15 1.74 -19.71
N THR A 240 9.99 2.41 -19.72
CA THR A 240 9.49 3.18 -18.56
C THR A 240 9.23 2.26 -17.36
N ILE A 241 8.49 1.18 -17.57
CA ILE A 241 8.15 0.26 -16.46
C ILE A 241 9.38 -0.55 -16.01
N ASP A 242 10.29 -0.92 -16.89
CA ASP A 242 11.56 -1.58 -16.52
C ASP A 242 12.39 -0.66 -15.59
N ARG A 243 12.48 0.64 -15.92
CA ARG A 243 13.16 1.62 -15.06
C ARG A 243 12.44 1.81 -13.72
N PHE A 244 11.13 1.89 -13.74
CA PHE A 244 10.30 1.94 -12.53
C PHE A 244 10.57 0.72 -11.62
N CYS A 245 10.58 -0.50 -12.18
CA CYS A 245 10.88 -1.72 -11.44
C CYS A 245 12.31 -1.71 -10.85
N ALA A 246 13.28 -1.22 -11.58
CA ALA A 246 14.66 -1.09 -11.12
C ALA A 246 14.77 -0.13 -9.92
N ILE A 247 14.16 1.05 -10.01
CA ILE A 247 14.13 2.04 -8.92
C ILE A 247 13.35 1.50 -7.72
N LEU A 248 12.23 0.79 -7.93
CA LEU A 248 11.47 0.15 -6.87
C LEU A 248 12.31 -0.89 -6.12
N GLY A 249 13.12 -1.67 -6.84
CA GLY A 249 14.08 -2.60 -6.23
C GLY A 249 15.11 -1.89 -5.35
N SER A 250 15.68 -0.77 -5.82
CA SER A 250 16.61 0.04 -5.03
C SER A 250 15.96 0.55 -3.75
N ALA A 251 14.78 1.18 -3.85
CA ALA A 251 14.05 1.74 -2.71
C ALA A 251 13.65 0.65 -1.70
N ALA A 252 13.16 -0.50 -2.18
CA ALA A 252 12.81 -1.64 -1.34
C ALA A 252 14.01 -2.17 -0.56
N GLY A 253 15.18 -2.28 -1.20
CA GLY A 253 16.41 -2.70 -0.54
C GLY A 253 16.92 -1.68 0.49
N ASP A 254 16.79 -0.38 0.22
CA ASP A 254 17.17 0.67 1.17
C ASP A 254 16.26 0.68 2.41
N LEU A 255 14.95 0.51 2.22
CA LEU A 255 14.00 0.37 3.33
C LEU A 255 14.25 -0.93 4.13
N ALA A 256 14.60 -2.04 3.44
CA ALA A 256 14.98 -3.27 4.12
C ALA A 256 16.20 -3.10 5.02
N LEU A 257 17.20 -2.35 4.58
CA LEU A 257 18.38 -2.02 5.38
C LEU A 257 18.04 -1.08 6.54
N ALA A 258 17.26 -0.02 6.28
CA ALA A 258 16.91 1.00 7.27
C ALA A 258 16.04 0.42 8.41
N LEU A 259 15.12 -0.50 8.08
CA LEU A 259 14.21 -1.13 9.04
C LEU A 259 14.76 -2.45 9.61
N GLY A 260 15.89 -2.96 9.11
CA GLY A 260 16.41 -4.26 9.51
C GLY A 260 15.46 -5.42 9.15
N ALA A 261 14.74 -5.32 8.03
CA ALA A 261 13.62 -6.15 7.67
C ALA A 261 14.02 -7.55 7.17
N ARG A 262 14.71 -8.32 8.00
CA ARG A 262 15.18 -9.68 7.66
C ARG A 262 14.06 -10.70 7.50
N GLY A 263 12.90 -10.44 8.07
CA GLY A 263 11.73 -11.30 7.93
C GLY A 263 11.09 -11.24 6.54
N GLY A 264 11.36 -10.19 5.77
CA GLY A 264 10.87 -10.05 4.41
C GLY A 264 10.42 -8.64 4.05
N VAL A 265 10.32 -8.41 2.74
CA VAL A 265 9.78 -7.17 2.16
C VAL A 265 8.52 -7.49 1.38
N PHE A 266 7.44 -6.76 1.66
CA PHE A 266 6.14 -6.90 1.04
C PHE A 266 5.84 -5.68 0.20
N ILE A 267 5.66 -5.88 -1.11
CA ILE A 267 5.32 -4.84 -2.07
C ILE A 267 3.80 -4.85 -2.23
N ALA A 268 3.14 -3.94 -1.57
CA ALA A 268 1.71 -3.70 -1.63
C ALA A 268 1.34 -2.65 -2.70
N GLY A 269 0.15 -2.09 -2.62
CA GLY A 269 -0.31 -1.06 -3.55
C GLY A 269 -0.88 -1.62 -4.86
N GLY A 270 -1.57 -0.76 -5.60
CA GLY A 270 -2.33 -1.19 -6.78
C GLY A 270 -1.52 -1.34 -8.07
N ILE A 271 -0.26 -0.88 -8.12
CA ILE A 271 0.57 -0.92 -9.33
C ILE A 271 1.31 -2.25 -9.45
N ALA A 272 1.98 -2.70 -8.39
CA ALA A 272 2.85 -3.88 -8.43
C ALA A 272 2.17 -5.17 -8.95
N PRO A 273 0.93 -5.52 -8.55
CA PRO A 273 0.24 -6.69 -9.09
C PRO A 273 -0.01 -6.64 -10.60
N ARG A 274 -0.15 -5.44 -11.17
CA ARG A 274 -0.42 -5.25 -12.61
C ARG A 274 0.81 -5.42 -13.49
N ILE A 275 1.98 -5.26 -12.91
CA ILE A 275 3.29 -5.37 -13.60
C ILE A 275 4.10 -6.56 -13.08
N ILE A 276 3.44 -7.55 -12.49
CA ILE A 276 4.11 -8.65 -11.79
C ILE A 276 5.13 -9.37 -12.65
N ASP A 277 4.82 -9.66 -13.92
CA ASP A 277 5.74 -10.34 -14.84
C ASP A 277 6.97 -9.49 -15.16
N LEU A 278 6.82 -8.15 -15.26
CA LEU A 278 7.93 -7.22 -15.45
C LEU A 278 8.78 -7.08 -14.19
N LEU A 279 8.19 -7.17 -13.01
CA LEU A 279 8.92 -7.22 -11.74
C LEU A 279 9.73 -8.51 -11.59
N GLU A 280 9.14 -9.67 -11.94
CA GLU A 280 9.80 -10.98 -11.82
C GLU A 280 11.00 -11.13 -12.78
N HIS A 281 10.84 -10.68 -14.01
CA HIS A 281 11.84 -10.88 -15.07
C HIS A 281 12.73 -9.66 -15.31
N GLY A 282 12.44 -8.54 -14.63
CA GLY A 282 13.19 -7.28 -14.73
C GLY A 282 14.29 -7.14 -13.70
N GLN A 283 14.74 -5.91 -13.51
CA GLN A 283 15.89 -5.57 -12.65
C GLN A 283 15.51 -5.36 -11.17
N PHE A 284 14.25 -5.59 -10.77
CA PHE A 284 13.81 -5.35 -9.39
C PHE A 284 14.73 -6.06 -8.38
N ARG A 285 14.90 -7.38 -8.54
CA ARG A 285 15.65 -8.18 -7.56
C ARG A 285 17.15 -7.87 -7.58
N GLU A 286 17.74 -7.68 -8.74
CA GLU A 286 19.13 -7.26 -8.90
C GLU A 286 19.39 -5.96 -8.14
N ARG A 287 18.54 -4.96 -8.34
CA ARG A 287 18.66 -3.64 -7.72
C ARG A 287 18.37 -3.67 -6.21
N PHE A 288 17.47 -4.54 -5.78
CA PHE A 288 17.22 -4.80 -4.37
C PHE A 288 18.48 -5.32 -3.66
N GLU A 289 19.21 -6.23 -4.29
CA GLU A 289 20.42 -6.85 -3.76
C GLU A 289 21.67 -5.97 -3.92
N SER A 290 21.66 -5.01 -4.84
CA SER A 290 22.81 -4.16 -5.14
C SER A 290 23.06 -3.11 -4.05
N LYS A 291 23.56 -3.56 -2.88
CA LYS A 291 23.83 -2.74 -1.69
C LYS A 291 25.32 -2.74 -1.31
N GLY A 292 26.21 -2.84 -2.31
CA GLY A 292 27.65 -2.83 -2.10
C GLY A 292 28.09 -3.90 -1.11
N ARG A 293 28.82 -3.54 -0.07
CA ARG A 293 29.28 -4.50 0.95
C ARG A 293 28.16 -5.21 1.72
N LEU A 294 26.92 -4.70 1.67
CA LEU A 294 25.75 -5.29 2.32
C LEU A 294 24.87 -6.09 1.36
N SER A 295 25.32 -6.35 0.11
CA SER A 295 24.57 -7.16 -0.85
C SER A 295 24.30 -8.58 -0.33
N GLY A 296 25.22 -9.18 0.44
CA GLY A 296 25.00 -10.47 1.09
C GLY A 296 23.87 -10.43 2.13
N TYR A 297 23.68 -9.30 2.82
CA TYR A 297 22.59 -9.12 3.78
C TYR A 297 21.23 -9.07 3.08
N THR A 298 21.09 -8.29 1.99
CA THR A 298 19.83 -8.14 1.27
C THR A 298 19.49 -9.37 0.43
N LYS A 299 20.49 -10.12 -0.05
CA LYS A 299 20.29 -11.34 -0.83
C LYS A 299 19.43 -12.39 -0.10
N ASP A 300 19.57 -12.48 1.22
CA ASP A 300 18.85 -13.46 2.04
C ASP A 300 17.44 -12.99 2.46
N ILE A 301 17.04 -11.77 2.11
CA ILE A 301 15.73 -11.23 2.45
C ILE A 301 14.71 -11.62 1.38
N PRO A 302 13.62 -12.34 1.72
CA PRO A 302 12.57 -12.63 0.76
C PRO A 302 11.79 -11.37 0.36
N THR A 303 11.39 -11.30 -0.90
CA THR A 303 10.57 -10.21 -1.45
C THR A 303 9.27 -10.77 -2.02
N HIS A 304 8.15 -10.18 -1.67
CA HIS A 304 6.82 -10.63 -2.06
C HIS A 304 5.99 -9.49 -2.61
N VAL A 305 5.29 -9.69 -3.71
CA VAL A 305 4.20 -8.82 -4.14
C VAL A 305 2.90 -9.31 -3.50
N VAL A 306 2.19 -8.40 -2.89
CA VAL A 306 0.88 -8.66 -2.30
C VAL A 306 -0.17 -8.66 -3.40
N MET A 307 -0.79 -9.82 -3.65
CA MET A 307 -1.78 -10.03 -4.70
C MET A 307 -3.22 -9.90 -4.21
N ASN A 308 -3.44 -9.97 -2.88
CA ASN A 308 -4.77 -9.86 -2.29
C ASN A 308 -5.22 -8.39 -2.25
N PRO A 309 -6.32 -8.03 -2.94
CA PRO A 309 -6.79 -6.64 -2.98
C PRO A 309 -7.43 -6.15 -1.68
N HIS A 310 -7.64 -7.04 -0.70
CA HIS A 310 -8.30 -6.74 0.57
C HIS A 310 -7.35 -6.67 1.77
N THR A 311 -6.05 -6.57 1.52
CA THR A 311 -5.02 -6.62 2.56
C THR A 311 -5.21 -5.53 3.61
N ALA A 312 -5.54 -4.28 3.22
CA ALA A 312 -5.80 -3.22 4.17
C ALA A 312 -7.03 -3.52 5.06
N LEU A 313 -8.07 -4.15 4.51
CA LEU A 313 -9.22 -4.61 5.30
C LEU A 313 -8.84 -5.70 6.30
N ILE A 314 -7.96 -6.65 5.91
CA ILE A 314 -7.43 -7.67 6.82
C ILE A 314 -6.68 -7.00 7.97
N GLY A 315 -5.82 -6.02 7.68
CA GLY A 315 -5.09 -5.28 8.70
C GLY A 315 -5.99 -4.46 9.63
N ALA A 316 -7.02 -3.81 9.08
CA ALA A 316 -8.03 -3.13 9.87
C ALA A 316 -8.78 -4.11 10.80
N ALA A 317 -9.05 -5.33 10.33
CA ALA A 317 -9.64 -6.38 11.15
C ALA A 317 -8.71 -6.84 12.27
N VAL A 318 -7.41 -7.01 11.98
CA VAL A 318 -6.39 -7.30 13.00
C VAL A 318 -6.34 -6.18 14.05
N ALA A 319 -6.41 -4.91 13.64
CA ALA A 319 -6.42 -3.76 14.56
C ALA A 319 -7.63 -3.75 15.52
N MET A 320 -8.69 -4.50 15.24
CA MET A 320 -9.83 -4.67 16.13
C MET A 320 -9.62 -5.71 17.22
N THR A 321 -8.67 -6.63 17.07
CA THR A 321 -8.35 -7.63 18.08
C THR A 321 -7.72 -6.99 19.32
N PRO A 322 -7.73 -7.63 20.50
CA PRO A 322 -7.07 -7.10 21.70
C PRO A 322 -5.59 -6.78 21.47
N ASP A 323 -4.86 -7.70 20.82
CA ASP A 323 -3.43 -7.53 20.53
C ASP A 323 -3.19 -6.42 19.50
N GLY A 324 -4.00 -6.37 18.44
CA GLY A 324 -3.93 -5.33 17.43
C GLY A 324 -4.24 -3.94 17.98
N ARG A 325 -5.23 -3.81 18.88
CA ARG A 325 -5.51 -2.55 19.57
C ARG A 325 -4.34 -2.08 20.43
N ALA A 326 -3.70 -2.99 21.16
CA ALA A 326 -2.50 -2.67 21.94
C ALA A 326 -1.33 -2.25 21.06
N ALA A 327 -1.25 -2.80 19.84
CA ALA A 327 -0.17 -2.49 18.88
C ALA A 327 -0.29 -1.11 18.22
N ILE A 328 -1.51 -0.53 18.15
CA ILE A 328 -1.80 0.76 17.51
C ILE A 328 -2.13 1.89 18.50
N SER A 329 -2.14 1.61 19.79
CA SER A 329 -2.33 2.59 20.89
C SER A 329 -0.99 3.24 21.25
#